data_7385796931efaffef06eca5d66ffd867
#
_entry.id   7385796931efaffef06eca5d66ffd867
#
_cell.length_a   1.000
_cell.length_b   1.000
_cell.length_c   1.000
_cell.angle_alpha   90.00
_cell.angle_beta   90.00
_cell.angle_gamma   90.00
#
_symmetry.space_group_name_H-M   'P 1'
#
loop_
_entity.id
_entity.type
_entity.pdbx_description
1 polymer ?
#
loop_
_entity_poly.entity_id
_entity_poly.type
_entity_poly.pdbx_seq_one_letter_code
_entity_poly.pdbx_strand_id
1 'polypeptide(L)'
;TRVRSSAASDVYKRQLRVFTDKYKETVGGDPTAETMPLLSGEQHSLLAYRIFRDEVTEGGFCQLIQNGYGAYIFGNPFARVMRLWGAESFSKLVYRAKKIYDANREDLERERTDEEFMAMYEQYEAFDELEEEYGEMEAEVTETLARYVDGHLDLFAAVVG
;
A
#
# COMPACT_ATOMS: atom_id res chain seq x y z
N THR A 1 -17.54 -15.72 10.12
CA THR A 1 -16.41 -14.81 9.90
C THR A 1 -15.21 -15.28 10.71
N ARG A 2 -14.13 -15.37 10.07
CA ARG A 2 -12.92 -15.81 10.70
C ARG A 2 -12.20 -14.63 11.37
N VAL A 3 -11.99 -14.75 12.66
CA VAL A 3 -11.25 -13.74 13.40
C VAL A 3 -9.84 -14.24 13.66
N ARG A 4 -8.86 -13.49 13.17
CA ARG A 4 -7.47 -13.84 13.35
C ARG A 4 -6.95 -13.23 14.66
N SER A 5 -6.09 -13.98 15.35
CA SER A 5 -5.46 -13.49 16.57
C SER A 5 -4.65 -12.22 16.30
N SER A 6 -4.83 -11.19 17.12
CA SER A 6 -4.05 -9.96 17.03
C SER A 6 -2.55 -10.23 17.15
N ALA A 7 -2.16 -11.19 18.02
CA ALA A 7 -0.75 -11.53 18.20
C ALA A 7 -0.14 -12.13 16.92
N ALA A 8 -0.87 -13.00 16.23
CA ALA A 8 -0.39 -13.58 14.97
C ALA A 8 -0.27 -12.52 13.89
N SER A 9 -1.28 -11.63 13.79
CA SER A 9 -1.27 -10.53 12.84
C SER A 9 -0.09 -9.60 13.09
N ASP A 10 0.17 -9.28 14.37
CA ASP A 10 1.29 -8.42 14.75
C ASP A 10 2.65 -9.03 14.42
N VAL A 11 2.78 -10.37 14.52
CA VAL A 11 4.02 -11.06 14.15
C VAL A 11 4.31 -10.84 12.67
N TYR A 12 3.31 -11.03 11.80
CA TYR A 12 3.51 -10.83 10.36
C TYR A 12 3.80 -9.38 10.01
N LYS A 13 3.14 -8.44 10.68
CA LYS A 13 3.42 -7.01 10.48
C LYS A 13 4.86 -6.67 10.84
N ARG A 14 5.34 -7.17 11.99
CA ARG A 14 6.73 -6.93 12.41
C ARG A 14 7.71 -7.57 11.46
N GLN A 15 7.40 -8.76 10.96
CA GLN A 15 8.25 -9.47 10.02
C GLN A 15 8.46 -8.65 8.74
N LEU A 16 7.38 -8.11 8.19
CA LEU A 16 7.47 -7.26 6.99
C LEU A 16 8.15 -5.93 7.29
N ARG A 17 7.93 -5.39 8.49
CA ARG A 17 8.52 -4.11 8.88
C ARG A 17 10.05 -4.15 8.92
N VAL A 18 10.64 -5.29 9.26
CA VAL A 18 12.10 -5.44 9.25
C VAL A 18 12.64 -5.06 7.86
N PHE A 19 12.01 -5.54 6.81
CA PHE A 19 12.43 -5.23 5.45
C PHE A 19 12.07 -3.80 5.05
N THR A 20 10.83 -3.40 5.30
CA THR A 20 10.34 -2.09 4.82
C THR A 20 10.96 -0.93 5.59
N ASP A 21 11.34 -1.08 6.85
CA ASP A 21 12.11 -0.05 7.56
C ASP A 21 13.45 0.18 6.87
N LYS A 22 14.10 -0.89 6.45
CA LYS A 22 15.36 -0.79 5.72
C LYS A 22 15.17 -0.08 4.38
N TYR A 23 14.09 -0.39 3.68
CA TYR A 23 13.80 0.25 2.40
C TYR A 23 13.52 1.74 2.57
N LYS A 24 12.76 2.11 3.60
CA LYS A 24 12.48 3.53 3.89
C LYS A 24 13.77 4.29 4.20
N GLU A 25 14.64 3.68 4.98
CA GLU A 25 15.95 4.27 5.29
C GLU A 25 16.77 4.46 4.01
N THR A 26 16.78 3.45 3.15
CA THR A 26 17.54 3.49 1.90
C THR A 26 17.08 4.61 0.97
N VAL A 27 15.77 4.86 0.88
CA VAL A 27 15.24 5.91 0.00
C VAL A 27 15.08 7.27 0.70
N GLY A 28 15.50 7.38 1.96
CA GLY A 28 15.45 8.63 2.68
C GLY A 28 14.07 9.02 3.19
N GLY A 29 13.21 8.05 3.45
CA GLY A 29 11.85 8.24 3.93
C GLY A 29 10.83 7.90 2.86
N ASP A 30 10.61 8.82 1.93
CA ASP A 30 9.68 8.59 0.81
C ASP A 30 10.45 8.38 -0.49
N PRO A 31 9.99 7.44 -1.34
CA PRO A 31 10.63 7.23 -2.64
C PRO A 31 10.53 8.48 -3.53
N THR A 32 11.64 8.81 -4.17
CA THR A 32 11.71 9.92 -5.14
C THR A 32 12.24 9.35 -6.46
N ALA A 33 12.14 10.15 -7.53
CA ALA A 33 12.71 9.75 -8.82
C ALA A 33 14.20 9.40 -8.71
N GLU A 34 14.92 10.10 -7.82
CA GLU A 34 16.35 9.90 -7.63
C GLU A 34 16.67 8.62 -6.86
N THR A 35 15.79 8.24 -5.90
CA THR A 35 16.02 7.07 -5.05
C THR A 35 15.37 5.79 -5.58
N MET A 36 14.48 5.90 -6.57
CA MET A 36 13.83 4.71 -7.15
C MET A 36 14.82 3.60 -7.55
N PRO A 37 15.96 3.92 -8.20
CA PRO A 37 16.90 2.85 -8.57
C PRO A 37 17.60 2.15 -7.42
N LEU A 38 17.45 2.64 -6.20
CA LEU A 38 18.11 2.07 -5.03
C LEU A 38 17.43 0.79 -4.52
N LEU A 39 16.21 0.53 -4.95
CA LEU A 39 15.45 -0.67 -4.61
C LEU A 39 15.04 -1.42 -5.87
N SER A 40 14.91 -2.73 -5.76
CA SER A 40 14.38 -3.55 -6.84
C SER A 40 12.88 -3.39 -6.98
N GLY A 41 12.30 -3.89 -8.07
CA GLY A 41 10.86 -3.88 -8.25
C GLY A 41 10.11 -4.60 -7.14
N GLU A 42 10.60 -5.75 -6.71
CA GLU A 42 10.02 -6.52 -5.62
C GLU A 42 10.06 -5.75 -4.31
N GLN A 43 11.18 -5.10 -4.02
CA GLN A 43 11.34 -4.30 -2.81
C GLN A 43 10.41 -3.09 -2.83
N HIS A 44 10.28 -2.42 -3.98
CA HIS A 44 9.31 -1.32 -4.12
C HIS A 44 7.88 -1.80 -3.90
N SER A 45 7.54 -2.98 -4.40
CA SER A 45 6.19 -3.51 -4.21
C SER A 45 5.89 -3.80 -2.74
N LEU A 46 6.88 -4.29 -2.00
CA LEU A 46 6.70 -4.52 -0.57
C LEU A 46 6.59 -3.21 0.20
N LEU A 47 7.43 -2.23 -0.14
CA LEU A 47 7.35 -0.89 0.45
C LEU A 47 6.01 -0.23 0.13
N ALA A 48 5.53 -0.39 -1.10
CA ALA A 48 4.22 0.13 -1.51
C ALA A 48 3.10 -0.47 -0.66
N TYR A 49 3.17 -1.77 -0.35
CA TYR A 49 2.17 -2.37 0.53
C TYR A 49 2.21 -1.76 1.93
N ARG A 50 3.40 -1.53 2.48
CA ARG A 50 3.51 -0.90 3.80
C ARG A 50 2.86 0.49 3.79
N ILE A 51 3.17 1.28 2.79
CA ILE A 51 2.61 2.63 2.65
C ILE A 51 1.10 2.55 2.51
N PHE A 52 0.62 1.65 1.65
CA PHE A 52 -0.82 1.44 1.45
C PHE A 52 -1.51 1.11 2.78
N ARG A 53 -1.00 0.12 3.50
CA ARG A 53 -1.61 -0.30 4.76
C ARG A 53 -1.65 0.84 5.78
N ASP A 54 -0.53 1.53 5.97
CA ASP A 54 -0.44 2.59 6.95
C ASP A 54 -1.38 3.75 6.62
N GLU A 55 -1.38 4.20 5.36
CA GLU A 55 -2.19 5.35 4.94
C GLU A 55 -3.68 5.02 4.89
N VAL A 56 -4.05 3.90 4.30
CA VAL A 56 -5.47 3.55 4.16
C VAL A 56 -6.07 3.21 5.51
N THR A 57 -5.34 2.56 6.40
CA THR A 57 -5.82 2.23 7.73
C THR A 57 -6.02 3.49 8.57
N GLU A 58 -5.13 4.46 8.43
CA GLU A 58 -5.19 5.71 9.20
C GLU A 58 -6.21 6.70 8.66
N GLY A 59 -6.24 6.92 7.36
CA GLY A 59 -7.07 7.98 6.78
C GLY A 59 -7.67 7.67 5.41
N GLY A 60 -7.66 6.40 4.99
CA GLY A 60 -8.28 5.98 3.75
C GLY A 60 -7.54 6.39 2.48
N PHE A 61 -8.17 6.16 1.34
CA PHE A 61 -7.57 6.48 0.04
C PHE A 61 -7.37 7.98 -0.15
N CYS A 62 -8.26 8.81 0.43
CA CYS A 62 -8.10 10.26 0.32
C CYS A 62 -6.78 10.70 0.95
N GLN A 63 -6.43 10.16 2.12
CA GLN A 63 -5.17 10.48 2.78
C GLN A 63 -3.99 9.98 1.96
N LEU A 64 -4.06 8.75 1.49
CA LEU A 64 -2.99 8.16 0.67
C LEU A 64 -2.68 9.05 -0.54
N ILE A 65 -3.70 9.51 -1.24
CA ILE A 65 -3.55 10.31 -2.44
C ILE A 65 -3.07 11.74 -2.10
N GLN A 66 -3.66 12.37 -1.09
CA GLN A 66 -3.27 13.73 -0.70
C GLN A 66 -1.84 13.78 -0.12
N ASN A 67 -1.37 12.69 0.47
CA ASN A 67 0.02 12.62 0.94
C ASN A 67 1.02 12.31 -0.18
N GLY A 68 0.55 12.23 -1.42
CA GLY A 68 1.41 12.13 -2.59
C GLY A 68 1.76 10.72 -3.04
N TYR A 69 1.09 9.71 -2.52
CA TYR A 69 1.41 8.31 -2.84
C TYR A 69 0.59 7.72 -3.99
N GLY A 70 -0.33 8.50 -4.58
CA GLY A 70 -1.21 7.96 -5.63
C GLY A 70 -0.44 7.35 -6.79
N ALA A 71 0.51 8.09 -7.34
CA ALA A 71 1.31 7.60 -8.47
C ALA A 71 2.14 6.38 -8.09
N TYR A 72 2.69 6.35 -6.87
CA TYR A 72 3.52 5.24 -6.41
C TYR A 72 2.70 3.95 -6.28
N ILE A 73 1.46 4.05 -5.84
CA ILE A 73 0.57 2.88 -5.67
C ILE A 73 -0.11 2.50 -6.99
N PHE A 74 -0.67 3.47 -7.69
CA PHE A 74 -1.51 3.19 -8.88
C PHE A 74 -0.77 3.28 -10.20
N GLY A 75 0.35 4.01 -10.25
CA GLY A 75 1.13 4.18 -11.47
C GLY A 75 2.14 3.07 -11.73
N ASN A 76 2.39 2.23 -10.75
CA ASN A 76 3.32 1.09 -10.82
C ASN A 76 2.53 -0.22 -10.90
N PRO A 77 3.17 -1.34 -11.23
CA PRO A 77 2.46 -2.62 -11.34
C PRO A 77 2.12 -3.24 -9.98
N PHE A 78 1.87 -2.43 -8.96
CA PHE A 78 1.62 -2.88 -7.60
C PHE A 78 0.47 -3.90 -7.53
N ALA A 79 -0.67 -3.56 -8.11
CA ALA A 79 -1.84 -4.45 -8.05
C ALA A 79 -1.54 -5.81 -8.71
N ARG A 80 -0.85 -5.79 -9.83
CA ARG A 80 -0.47 -7.02 -10.53
C ARG A 80 0.49 -7.85 -9.68
N VAL A 81 1.46 -7.20 -9.05
CA VAL A 81 2.42 -7.89 -8.19
C VAL A 81 1.74 -8.52 -6.98
N MET A 82 0.76 -7.84 -6.40
CA MET A 82 -0.02 -8.41 -5.29
C MET A 82 -0.71 -9.72 -5.71
N ARG A 83 -1.25 -9.76 -6.91
CA ARG A 83 -1.85 -10.99 -7.44
C ARG A 83 -0.78 -12.09 -7.61
N LEU A 84 0.37 -11.73 -8.15
CA LEU A 84 1.46 -12.68 -8.36
C LEU A 84 1.99 -13.26 -7.05
N TRP A 85 1.92 -12.49 -5.97
CA TRP A 85 2.35 -12.95 -4.65
C TRP A 85 1.25 -13.73 -3.90
N GLY A 86 0.08 -13.89 -4.50
CA GLY A 86 -0.98 -14.70 -3.93
C GLY A 86 -2.13 -13.93 -3.32
N ALA A 87 -2.08 -12.60 -3.32
CA ALA A 87 -3.13 -11.76 -2.73
C ALA A 87 -4.12 -11.30 -3.81
N GLU A 88 -4.86 -12.25 -4.38
CA GLU A 88 -5.73 -11.99 -5.52
C GLU A 88 -6.88 -11.03 -5.21
N SER A 89 -7.57 -11.23 -4.09
CA SER A 89 -8.69 -10.36 -3.72
C SER A 89 -8.23 -8.94 -3.45
N PHE A 90 -7.06 -8.80 -2.84
CA PHE A 90 -6.46 -7.49 -2.61
C PHE A 90 -6.09 -6.82 -3.93
N SER A 91 -5.51 -7.58 -4.86
CA SER A 91 -5.18 -7.06 -6.19
C SER A 91 -6.43 -6.47 -6.87
N LYS A 92 -7.54 -7.20 -6.83
CA LYS A 92 -8.80 -6.72 -7.41
C LYS A 92 -9.29 -5.44 -6.75
N LEU A 93 -9.14 -5.35 -5.44
CA LEU A 93 -9.51 -4.15 -4.68
C LEU A 93 -8.68 -2.96 -5.12
N VAL A 94 -7.37 -3.14 -5.29
CA VAL A 94 -6.48 -2.07 -5.74
C VAL A 94 -6.86 -1.60 -7.14
N TYR A 95 -7.20 -2.52 -8.05
CA TYR A 95 -7.66 -2.15 -9.39
C TYR A 95 -8.98 -1.36 -9.35
N ARG A 96 -9.89 -1.71 -8.44
CA ARG A 96 -11.14 -0.96 -8.28
C ARG A 96 -10.87 0.45 -7.79
N ALA A 97 -9.96 0.60 -6.84
CA ALA A 97 -9.55 1.92 -6.35
C ALA A 97 -8.85 2.72 -7.44
N LYS A 98 -8.04 2.05 -8.26
CA LYS A 98 -7.34 2.69 -9.36
C LYS A 98 -8.30 3.30 -10.37
N LYS A 99 -9.43 2.64 -10.64
CA LYS A 99 -10.45 3.20 -11.55
C LYS A 99 -10.97 4.54 -11.06
N ILE A 100 -11.24 4.64 -9.75
CA ILE A 100 -11.70 5.89 -9.17
C ILE A 100 -10.61 6.95 -9.26
N TYR A 101 -9.39 6.56 -8.94
CA TYR A 101 -8.22 7.44 -8.99
C TYR A 101 -8.00 7.98 -10.41
N ASP A 102 -7.95 7.10 -11.40
CA ASP A 102 -7.70 7.50 -12.79
C ASP A 102 -8.78 8.43 -13.32
N ALA A 103 -10.04 8.19 -12.95
CA ALA A 103 -11.16 9.02 -13.40
C ALA A 103 -11.18 10.41 -12.77
N ASN A 104 -10.54 10.58 -11.61
CA ASN A 104 -10.63 11.81 -10.82
C ASN A 104 -9.26 12.32 -10.36
N ARG A 105 -8.21 11.89 -11.00
CA ARG A 105 -6.84 12.12 -10.55
C ARG A 105 -6.52 13.58 -10.25
N GLU A 106 -6.84 14.44 -11.20
CA GLU A 106 -6.51 15.86 -11.07
C GLU A 106 -7.16 16.48 -9.84
N ASP A 107 -8.46 16.19 -9.64
CA ASP A 107 -9.15 16.70 -8.47
C ASP A 107 -8.67 16.05 -7.17
N LEU A 108 -8.42 14.72 -7.20
CA LEU A 108 -7.94 14.01 -6.02
C LEU A 108 -6.57 14.49 -5.55
N GLU A 109 -5.70 14.86 -6.48
CA GLU A 109 -4.32 15.25 -6.17
C GLU A 109 -4.13 16.75 -5.94
N ARG A 110 -5.13 17.59 -6.25
CA ARG A 110 -4.95 19.03 -6.10
C ARG A 110 -4.72 19.43 -4.65
N GLU A 111 -4.00 20.53 -4.44
CA GLU A 111 -3.81 21.07 -3.11
C GLU A 111 -5.13 21.46 -2.48
N ARG A 112 -5.27 21.17 -1.19
CA ARG A 112 -6.50 21.41 -0.44
C ARG A 112 -6.19 22.00 0.93
N THR A 113 -7.09 22.85 1.41
CA THR A 113 -7.07 23.27 2.81
C THR A 113 -7.54 22.11 3.68
N ASP A 114 -7.38 22.22 4.99
CA ASP A 114 -7.86 21.18 5.91
C ASP A 114 -9.37 20.94 5.77
N GLU A 115 -10.14 22.02 5.60
CA GLU A 115 -11.59 21.91 5.39
C GLU A 115 -11.92 21.20 4.09
N GLU A 116 -11.22 21.52 3.03
CA GLU A 116 -11.40 20.90 1.73
C GLU A 116 -11.00 19.42 1.77
N PHE A 117 -9.95 19.09 2.51
CA PHE A 117 -9.55 17.71 2.69
C PHE A 117 -10.65 16.91 3.41
N MET A 118 -11.20 17.45 4.47
CA MET A 118 -12.28 16.77 5.20
C MET A 118 -13.50 16.57 4.32
N ALA A 119 -13.77 17.51 3.42
CA ALA A 119 -14.91 17.40 2.50
C ALA A 119 -14.71 16.32 1.43
N MET A 120 -13.45 15.93 1.16
CA MET A 120 -13.17 14.85 0.21
C MET A 120 -13.84 13.54 0.58
N TYR A 121 -13.95 13.26 1.87
CA TYR A 121 -14.52 11.98 2.33
C TYR A 121 -15.97 11.82 1.89
N GLU A 122 -16.74 12.87 1.89
CA GLU A 122 -18.12 12.84 1.37
C GLU A 122 -18.14 12.82 -0.16
N GLN A 123 -17.27 13.61 -0.77
CA GLN A 123 -17.21 13.74 -2.23
C GLN A 123 -16.80 12.41 -2.87
N TYR A 124 -15.91 11.68 -2.23
CA TYR A 124 -15.37 10.41 -2.74
C TYR A 124 -15.79 9.23 -1.86
N GLU A 125 -17.04 9.20 -1.44
CA GLU A 125 -17.56 8.10 -0.63
C GLU A 125 -17.47 6.74 -1.33
N ALA A 126 -17.25 6.73 -2.64
CA ALA A 126 -17.04 5.48 -3.38
C ALA A 126 -15.83 4.69 -2.85
N PHE A 127 -14.89 5.34 -2.19
CA PHE A 127 -13.77 4.65 -1.55
C PHE A 127 -14.15 3.92 -0.26
N ASP A 128 -15.24 4.33 0.39
CA ASP A 128 -15.61 3.79 1.71
C ASP A 128 -15.80 2.27 1.69
N GLU A 129 -16.47 1.76 0.68
CA GLU A 129 -16.70 0.32 0.53
C GLU A 129 -15.38 -0.43 0.40
N LEU A 130 -14.45 0.14 -0.38
CA LEU A 130 -13.14 -0.48 -0.60
C LEU A 130 -12.29 -0.47 0.68
N GLU A 131 -12.37 0.61 1.45
CA GLU A 131 -11.66 0.71 2.72
C GLU A 131 -12.19 -0.30 3.72
N GLU A 132 -13.49 -0.50 3.76
CA GLU A 132 -14.12 -1.50 4.61
C GLU A 132 -13.70 -2.91 4.20
N GLU A 133 -13.74 -3.20 2.90
CA GLU A 133 -13.29 -4.49 2.38
C GLU A 133 -11.82 -4.76 2.72
N TYR A 134 -10.97 -3.74 2.57
CA TYR A 134 -9.57 -3.90 2.93
C TYR A 134 -9.41 -4.19 4.42
N GLY A 135 -10.15 -3.49 5.28
CA GLY A 135 -10.11 -3.74 6.72
C GLY A 135 -10.41 -5.19 7.07
N GLU A 136 -11.33 -5.81 6.34
CA GLU A 136 -11.69 -7.21 6.55
C GLU A 136 -10.62 -8.19 6.07
N MET A 137 -9.86 -7.82 5.05
CA MET A 137 -8.84 -8.71 4.48
C MET A 137 -7.40 -8.38 4.92
N GLU A 138 -7.19 -7.29 5.64
CA GLU A 138 -5.84 -6.78 5.94
C GLU A 138 -4.94 -7.81 6.62
N ALA A 139 -5.44 -8.51 7.62
CA ALA A 139 -4.64 -9.51 8.34
C ALA A 139 -4.23 -10.67 7.42
N GLU A 140 -5.15 -11.13 6.59
CA GLU A 140 -4.89 -12.23 5.67
C GLU A 140 -3.93 -11.83 4.55
N VAL A 141 -4.08 -10.63 4.02
CA VAL A 141 -3.17 -10.10 3.01
C VAL A 141 -1.76 -9.98 3.58
N THR A 142 -1.64 -9.42 4.77
CA THR A 142 -0.33 -9.25 5.42
C THR A 142 0.35 -10.61 5.63
N GLU A 143 -0.40 -11.61 6.06
CA GLU A 143 0.14 -12.97 6.21
C GLU A 143 0.59 -13.55 4.87
N THR A 144 -0.22 -13.39 3.83
CA THR A 144 0.09 -13.89 2.49
C THR A 144 1.41 -13.29 1.99
N LEU A 145 1.59 -11.99 2.16
CA LEU A 145 2.81 -11.33 1.71
C LEU A 145 4.00 -11.73 2.56
N ALA A 146 3.82 -11.90 3.87
CA ALA A 146 4.90 -12.34 4.75
C ALA A 146 5.38 -13.75 4.36
N ARG A 147 4.46 -14.64 3.99
CA ARG A 147 4.82 -15.98 3.53
C ARG A 147 5.55 -15.94 2.20
N TYR A 148 5.16 -15.04 1.30
CA TYR A 148 5.85 -14.87 0.03
C TYR A 148 7.29 -14.41 0.27
N VAL A 149 7.46 -13.41 1.12
CA VAL A 149 8.79 -12.89 1.46
C VAL A 149 9.67 -13.98 2.06
N ASP A 150 9.12 -14.78 2.98
CA ASP A 150 9.84 -15.90 3.60
C ASP A 150 10.35 -16.90 2.57
N GLY A 151 9.55 -17.17 1.54
CA GLY A 151 9.93 -18.10 0.48
C GLY A 151 10.89 -17.52 -0.55
N HIS A 152 11.18 -16.22 -0.48
CA HIS A 152 11.97 -15.50 -1.49
C HIS A 152 12.89 -14.47 -0.84
N LEU A 153 13.53 -14.83 0.28
CA LEU A 153 14.34 -13.91 1.07
C LEU A 153 15.46 -13.23 0.26
N ASP A 154 16.00 -13.93 -0.73
CA ASP A 154 17.04 -13.39 -1.59
C ASP A 154 16.58 -12.16 -2.38
N LEU A 155 15.28 -12.06 -2.68
CA LEU A 155 14.72 -10.90 -3.40
C LEU A 155 14.53 -9.69 -2.51
N PHE A 156 14.40 -9.89 -1.21
CA PHE A 156 14.01 -8.83 -0.28
C PHE A 156 15.12 -8.40 0.68
N ALA A 157 16.04 -9.29 1.02
CA ALA A 157 17.08 -9.00 2.00
C ALA A 157 18.23 -8.15 1.45
N ALA A 158 18.53 -8.27 0.16
CA ALA A 158 19.62 -7.54 -0.46
C ALA A 158 19.12 -6.21 -1.04
N VAL A 159 19.70 -5.11 -0.59
CA VAL A 159 19.40 -3.78 -1.10
C VAL A 159 20.36 -3.46 -2.24
N VAL A 160 19.81 -3.01 -3.38
CA VAL A 160 20.58 -2.61 -4.54
C VAL A 160 21.24 -1.25 -4.28
N GLY A 161 22.46 -1.13 -4.65
CA GLY A 161 23.14 0.18 -4.55
C GLY A 161 24.45 0.18 -3.89
#